data_7eaeb7b32a193e6076d53cc8bc90442c
#
_entry.id   7eaeb7b32a193e6076d53cc8bc90442c
#
_cell.length_a   1.000
_cell.length_b   1.000
_cell.length_c   1.000
_cell.angle_alpha   90.00
_cell.angle_beta   90.00
_cell.angle_gamma   90.00
#
_symmetry.space_group_name_H-M   'P 1'
#
loop_
_entity.id
_entity.type
_entity.pdbx_description
1 polymer ?
#
loop_
_entity_poly.entity_id
_entity_poly.type
_entity_poly.pdbx_seq_one_letter_code
_entity_poly.pdbx_strand_id
1 'polypeptide(L)'
;MKKYIFLGAAMLLLTAACSNDENSNPKEQPTQAVQFSFTNEDFGADETLSRATGAAETKPQTVDLGDCEAEISVENEPAVKTRGTMTNASGHYTIRAYQGGTLKGEMKGTFSGGNFTPDATSPKDINLSAGTYDFIAFNDDVIPSGNDLTVDRTKAETARMGTTTAVITATPQKQKVNFTMKHVGCRLRTQFVCQKDIPENITAKFEATAANVIPTTTAYHPATKAYTSTNGAMTAENSNSPASTETSYTASNWGQDYAYTSTSSDYHYFLPTTEGSKLKLTFTAGTLFWKPLTGTIPQLNATLQMQANKSYLVKIKLKPNYIYLMSDGTTGHFKDTTFGGGTKTPVGVVADPTARVAIALKDIGDGTLYQWSTLAPTVRGDNTTTYIENWHDEYADMDGYKWTWEPAGTTNGTIKANQQTDYPAFYAVGHYNPGVAVSGTLAGKKWYLAGFGEWATYIYQGLGFTKNINDAIYGHSYGILLDEALTKVGGKVLDTTNTWGKRYLMSTQTKVGSEPTPSTKDRQYYYKGGGSSGGTTDNITGRIRPFIKY
;
A
#
# COMPACT_ATOMS: atom_id res chain seq x y z
N MET A 1 4.02 44.24 -12.01
CA MET A 1 3.67 45.59 -11.50
C MET A 1 2.48 45.47 -10.57
N LYS A 2 2.57 46.19 -9.48
CA LYS A 2 1.61 46.48 -8.39
C LYS A 2 1.48 45.44 -7.28
N LYS A 3 2.22 45.74 -6.21
CA LYS A 3 2.09 45.33 -4.82
C LYS A 3 0.83 45.96 -4.21
N TYR A 4 0.12 45.20 -3.38
CA TYR A 4 -0.77 45.79 -2.37
C TYR A 4 -0.40 45.27 -1.00
N ILE A 5 0.11 46.19 -0.20
CA ILE A 5 0.33 46.10 1.24
C ILE A 5 -0.98 46.52 1.91
N PHE A 6 -1.56 45.68 2.76
CA PHE A 6 -2.60 46.11 3.71
C PHE A 6 -2.02 46.11 5.13
N LEU A 7 -1.82 47.31 5.61
CA LEU A 7 -1.55 47.62 7.00
C LEU A 7 -2.89 47.80 7.71
N GLY A 8 -3.22 46.92 8.65
CA GLY A 8 -4.40 47.08 9.52
C GLY A 8 -3.96 47.48 10.92
N ALA A 9 -4.11 48.73 11.26
CA ALA A 9 -3.88 49.27 12.60
C ALA A 9 -5.03 48.85 13.53
N ALA A 10 -4.73 48.15 14.61
CA ALA A 10 -5.64 47.90 15.72
C ALA A 10 -5.45 49.00 16.78
N MET A 11 -6.46 49.80 16.98
CA MET A 11 -6.56 50.82 18.01
C MET A 11 -6.71 50.18 19.40
N LEU A 12 -5.80 50.50 20.32
CA LEU A 12 -5.93 50.25 21.75
C LEU A 12 -6.85 51.30 22.38
N LEU A 13 -7.92 50.85 23.02
CA LEU A 13 -8.60 51.66 24.02
C LEU A 13 -8.11 51.30 25.41
N LEU A 14 -7.36 52.22 26.01
CA LEU A 14 -6.98 52.23 27.42
C LEU A 14 -8.09 52.87 28.24
N THR A 15 -8.71 52.11 29.16
CA THR A 15 -9.43 52.70 30.28
C THR A 15 -8.64 52.43 31.55
N ALA A 16 -8.09 53.50 32.11
CA ALA A 16 -7.46 53.51 33.41
C ALA A 16 -8.53 53.59 34.50
N ALA A 17 -8.48 52.67 35.44
CA ALA A 17 -9.14 52.87 36.73
C ALA A 17 -8.08 52.74 37.82
N CYS A 18 -7.74 53.87 38.43
CA CYS A 18 -6.96 53.96 39.66
C CYS A 18 -7.83 53.61 40.85
N SER A 19 -7.39 52.69 41.71
CA SER A 19 -7.73 52.71 43.12
C SER A 19 -6.45 52.56 43.95
N ASN A 20 -6.13 53.62 44.68
CA ASN A 20 -5.14 53.62 45.75
C ASN A 20 -5.64 52.75 46.88
N ASP A 21 -4.82 51.83 47.35
CA ASP A 21 -4.80 51.42 48.74
C ASP A 21 -3.34 51.23 49.18
N GLU A 22 -2.82 52.18 49.93
CA GLU A 22 -1.55 52.11 50.60
C GLU A 22 -1.71 51.27 51.88
N ASN A 23 -1.10 50.10 51.90
CA ASN A 23 -0.69 49.48 53.16
C ASN A 23 0.64 48.79 52.96
N SER A 24 1.69 49.49 53.34
CA SER A 24 3.10 49.06 53.23
C SER A 24 3.47 48.06 54.33
N ASN A 25 3.65 46.80 53.95
CA ASN A 25 4.39 45.83 54.71
C ASN A 25 5.62 45.36 53.89
N PRO A 26 6.85 45.65 54.32
CA PRO A 26 8.04 45.54 53.49
C PRO A 26 8.67 44.14 53.58
N LYS A 27 8.15 43.13 52.92
CA LYS A 27 8.84 41.86 52.62
C LYS A 27 8.15 40.90 51.66
N GLU A 28 7.03 41.24 51.09
CA GLU A 28 6.45 40.38 50.02
C GLU A 28 6.77 40.98 48.66
N GLN A 29 7.53 40.25 47.86
CA GLN A 29 7.65 40.61 46.43
C GLN A 29 6.26 40.60 45.78
N PRO A 30 5.91 41.64 45.03
CA PRO A 30 4.59 41.71 44.41
C PRO A 30 4.37 40.50 43.52
N THR A 31 3.32 39.72 43.81
CA THR A 31 2.88 38.59 42.99
C THR A 31 2.09 39.10 41.81
N GLN A 32 2.27 38.48 40.62
CA GLN A 32 1.66 38.87 39.36
C GLN A 32 0.55 37.91 39.00
N ALA A 33 -0.60 38.44 38.58
CA ALA A 33 -1.70 37.64 38.03
C ALA A 33 -1.41 37.31 36.56
N VAL A 34 -1.54 36.02 36.17
CA VAL A 34 -1.28 35.53 34.81
C VAL A 34 -2.61 35.23 34.09
N GLN A 35 -2.75 35.79 32.90
CA GLN A 35 -3.89 35.47 32.00
C GLN A 35 -3.48 34.39 31.01
N PHE A 36 -4.42 33.53 30.64
CA PHE A 36 -4.19 32.37 29.77
C PHE A 36 -5.00 32.45 28.49
N SER A 37 -4.42 32.00 27.39
CA SER A 37 -5.13 31.75 26.15
C SER A 37 -4.74 30.40 25.56
N PHE A 38 -5.68 29.77 24.85
CA PHE A 38 -5.54 28.42 24.37
C PHE A 38 -5.91 28.31 22.89
N THR A 39 -5.10 27.56 22.16
CA THR A 39 -5.42 27.07 20.81
C THR A 39 -5.19 25.57 20.78
N ASN A 40 -6.01 24.84 20.07
CA ASN A 40 -5.80 23.40 19.83
C ASN A 40 -5.04 23.21 18.53
N GLU A 41 -4.03 22.36 18.55
CA GLU A 41 -3.38 21.81 17.37
C GLU A 41 -3.79 20.34 17.27
N ASP A 42 -4.54 20.01 16.22
CA ASP A 42 -4.94 18.62 15.96
C ASP A 42 -3.76 17.81 15.41
N PHE A 43 -3.96 16.49 15.29
CA PHE A 43 -2.99 15.65 14.61
C PHE A 43 -2.64 16.24 13.24
N GLY A 44 -1.36 16.26 12.92
CA GLY A 44 -0.88 16.66 11.59
C GLY A 44 -1.37 15.69 10.50
N ALA A 45 -1.05 16.00 9.25
CA ALA A 45 -1.17 15.01 8.18
C ALA A 45 -0.36 13.75 8.53
N ASP A 46 -0.78 12.62 7.98
CA ASP A 46 -0.05 11.36 8.18
C ASP A 46 1.40 11.53 7.74
N GLU A 47 2.32 11.29 8.66
CA GLU A 47 3.73 11.18 8.32
C GLU A 47 3.94 9.79 7.74
N THR A 48 4.24 9.72 6.44
CA THR A 48 4.77 8.50 5.85
C THR A 48 6.12 8.27 6.49
N LEU A 49 6.32 7.07 7.03
CA LEU A 49 7.58 6.72 7.68
C LEU A 49 8.65 6.66 6.61
N SER A 50 9.32 7.79 6.40
CA SER A 50 10.48 7.90 5.54
C SER A 50 11.73 7.58 6.32
N ARG A 51 12.69 7.00 5.63
CA ARG A 51 14.03 6.73 6.13
C ARG A 51 14.66 8.00 6.71
N ALA A 52 15.18 7.93 7.91
CA ALA A 52 16.02 9.00 8.44
C ALA A 52 17.23 9.17 7.52
N THR A 53 17.46 10.39 7.05
CA THR A 53 18.64 10.75 6.27
C THR A 53 19.90 10.40 7.07
N GLY A 54 20.65 9.38 6.63
CA GLY A 54 21.94 9.01 7.23
C GLY A 54 22.08 7.58 7.75
N ALA A 55 21.03 6.75 7.74
CA ALA A 55 21.17 5.33 8.08
C ALA A 55 21.51 4.50 6.83
N ALA A 56 22.41 3.51 6.98
CA ALA A 56 22.76 2.55 5.95
C ALA A 56 21.49 1.89 5.36
N GLU A 57 21.52 1.55 4.06
CA GLU A 57 20.40 0.90 3.37
C GLU A 57 19.95 -0.38 4.09
N THR A 58 18.98 -0.26 4.96
CA THR A 58 18.27 -1.43 5.47
C THR A 58 17.37 -1.92 4.34
N LYS A 59 17.59 -3.15 3.89
CA LYS A 59 16.70 -3.80 2.93
C LYS A 59 15.27 -3.76 3.48
N PRO A 60 14.26 -3.52 2.62
CA PRO A 60 12.87 -3.59 3.05
C PRO A 60 12.60 -4.92 3.74
N GLN A 61 11.81 -4.90 4.81
CA GLN A 61 11.41 -6.16 5.45
C GLN A 61 10.38 -6.84 4.56
N THR A 62 10.73 -8.00 4.02
CA THR A 62 9.80 -8.84 3.26
C THR A 62 9.24 -9.93 4.16
N VAL A 63 7.94 -10.13 4.12
CA VAL A 63 7.23 -11.16 4.87
C VAL A 63 6.46 -12.04 3.89
N ASP A 64 6.73 -13.34 3.92
CA ASP A 64 5.97 -14.35 3.17
C ASP A 64 4.62 -14.58 3.87
N LEU A 65 3.53 -14.23 3.21
CA LEU A 65 2.16 -14.41 3.68
C LEU A 65 1.50 -15.68 3.08
N GLY A 66 2.28 -16.53 2.41
CA GLY A 66 1.82 -17.70 1.69
C GLY A 66 1.55 -17.38 0.22
N ASP A 67 0.36 -16.89 -0.11
CA ASP A 67 -0.02 -16.57 -1.48
C ASP A 67 0.47 -15.20 -1.99
N CYS A 68 0.90 -14.34 -1.10
CA CYS A 68 1.56 -13.09 -1.43
C CYS A 68 2.74 -12.79 -0.49
N GLU A 69 3.58 -11.85 -0.87
CA GLU A 69 4.63 -11.27 -0.04
C GLU A 69 4.22 -9.85 0.35
N ALA A 70 4.41 -9.49 1.62
CA ALA A 70 4.31 -8.12 2.08
C ALA A 70 5.71 -7.51 2.18
N GLU A 71 5.95 -6.42 1.49
CA GLU A 71 7.13 -5.60 1.64
C GLU A 71 6.75 -4.35 2.43
N ILE A 72 7.29 -4.25 3.63
CA ILE A 72 7.09 -3.09 4.50
C ILE A 72 8.23 -2.13 4.18
N SER A 73 7.96 -1.15 3.35
CA SER A 73 8.93 -0.14 3.00
C SER A 73 8.71 1.14 3.78
N VAL A 74 9.81 1.73 4.18
CA VAL A 74 9.88 3.10 4.65
C VAL A 74 10.27 3.92 3.42
N GLU A 75 9.29 4.49 2.72
CA GLU A 75 9.58 5.32 1.55
C GLU A 75 9.93 6.74 1.96
N ASN A 76 11.01 7.26 1.37
CA ASN A 76 11.39 8.67 1.46
C ASN A 76 10.53 9.50 0.49
N GLU A 77 9.31 9.81 0.85
CA GLU A 77 8.69 11.00 0.28
C GLU A 77 9.07 12.20 1.16
N PRO A 78 9.41 13.36 0.56
CA PRO A 78 9.69 14.55 1.34
C PRO A 78 8.44 14.86 2.17
N ALA A 79 8.55 14.67 3.47
CA ALA A 79 7.49 15.00 4.39
C ALA A 79 7.23 16.50 4.28
N VAL A 80 6.15 16.88 3.62
CA VAL A 80 5.58 18.20 3.82
C VAL A 80 5.15 18.24 5.27
N LYS A 81 5.96 18.89 6.11
CA LYS A 81 5.62 19.10 7.53
C LYS A 81 4.41 20.01 7.59
N THR A 82 3.24 19.47 7.43
CA THR A 82 2.00 20.20 7.69
C THR A 82 1.75 20.16 9.19
N ARG A 83 1.75 21.34 9.82
CA ARG A 83 1.22 21.49 11.17
C ARG A 83 -0.24 21.01 11.16
N GLY A 84 -0.67 20.43 12.26
CA GLY A 84 -2.08 20.12 12.47
C GLY A 84 -2.93 21.38 12.35
N THR A 85 -4.19 21.21 12.02
CA THR A 85 -5.15 22.31 11.94
C THR A 85 -5.24 23.00 13.29
N MET A 86 -5.09 24.33 13.30
CA MET A 86 -5.24 25.13 14.51
C MET A 86 -6.71 25.54 14.66
N THR A 87 -7.28 25.22 15.81
CA THR A 87 -8.66 25.57 16.16
C THR A 87 -8.71 26.30 17.49
N ASN A 88 -9.76 27.06 17.71
CA ASN A 88 -9.98 27.69 19.02
C ASN A 88 -10.24 26.58 20.05
N ALA A 89 -9.50 26.59 21.13
CA ALA A 89 -9.73 25.67 22.22
C ALA A 89 -10.99 26.05 23.02
N SER A 90 -11.68 25.05 23.50
CA SER A 90 -12.73 25.19 24.50
C SER A 90 -12.76 23.92 25.36
N GLY A 91 -13.12 24.05 26.62
CA GLY A 91 -13.18 22.93 27.55
C GLY A 91 -12.65 23.26 28.94
N HIS A 92 -12.65 22.25 29.78
CA HIS A 92 -12.11 22.35 31.12
C HIS A 92 -10.61 21.99 31.13
N TYR A 93 -9.81 22.80 31.83
CA TYR A 93 -8.37 22.66 31.87
C TYR A 93 -7.81 22.90 33.28
N THR A 94 -6.77 22.15 33.62
CA THR A 94 -5.89 22.44 34.76
C THR A 94 -4.63 23.11 34.22
N ILE A 95 -4.20 24.19 34.87
CA ILE A 95 -2.97 24.91 34.57
C ILE A 95 -2.03 24.82 35.76
N ARG A 96 -0.79 24.44 35.52
CA ARG A 96 0.27 24.36 36.52
C ARG A 96 1.45 25.21 36.12
N ALA A 97 2.04 25.91 37.08
CA ALA A 97 3.27 26.64 36.93
C ALA A 97 4.40 25.98 37.75
N TYR A 98 5.51 25.68 37.10
CA TYR A 98 6.68 25.04 37.72
C TYR A 98 7.88 25.95 37.64
N GLN A 99 8.73 25.89 38.66
CA GLN A 99 10.06 26.54 38.67
C GLN A 99 11.09 25.50 39.09
N GLY A 100 12.05 25.20 38.21
CA GLY A 100 13.02 24.15 38.46
C GLY A 100 12.39 22.78 38.74
N GLY A 101 11.29 22.45 38.10
CA GLY A 101 10.55 21.19 38.30
C GLY A 101 9.62 21.16 39.54
N THR A 102 9.65 22.21 40.36
CA THR A 102 8.81 22.32 41.57
C THR A 102 7.52 23.08 41.24
N LEU A 103 6.36 22.51 41.60
CA LEU A 103 5.05 23.13 41.43
C LEU A 103 4.96 24.41 42.29
N LYS A 104 4.63 25.56 41.70
CA LYS A 104 4.49 26.87 42.33
C LYS A 104 3.07 27.40 42.35
N GLY A 105 2.21 26.89 41.48
CA GLY A 105 0.81 27.27 41.45
C GLY A 105 -0.01 26.35 40.53
N GLU A 106 -1.26 26.18 40.88
CA GLU A 106 -2.25 25.41 40.09
C GLU A 106 -3.57 26.16 40.11
N MET A 107 -4.25 26.15 38.98
CA MET A 107 -5.66 26.56 38.88
C MET A 107 -6.42 25.68 37.90
N LYS A 108 -7.72 25.55 38.14
CA LYS A 108 -8.64 24.77 37.28
C LYS A 108 -9.79 25.65 36.83
N GLY A 109 -10.31 25.40 35.64
CA GLY A 109 -11.43 26.14 35.14
C GLY A 109 -11.74 25.83 33.68
N THR A 110 -12.76 26.52 33.18
CA THR A 110 -13.26 26.35 31.81
C THR A 110 -12.80 27.49 30.92
N PHE A 111 -12.22 27.16 29.75
CA PHE A 111 -11.91 28.10 28.70
C PHE A 111 -12.99 28.07 27.62
N SER A 112 -13.61 29.20 27.35
CA SER A 112 -14.66 29.34 26.34
C SER A 112 -14.71 30.77 25.83
N GLY A 113 -14.90 30.95 24.52
CA GLY A 113 -15.02 32.28 23.90
C GLY A 113 -13.81 33.18 24.11
N GLY A 114 -12.60 32.61 24.30
CA GLY A 114 -11.38 33.37 24.54
C GLY A 114 -11.12 33.74 26.01
N ASN A 115 -11.99 33.34 26.93
CA ASN A 115 -11.89 33.63 28.36
C ASN A 115 -11.73 32.36 29.19
N PHE A 116 -10.88 32.40 30.20
CA PHE A 116 -10.74 31.36 31.19
C PHE A 116 -11.51 31.75 32.46
N THR A 117 -12.45 30.90 32.85
CA THR A 117 -13.28 31.07 34.06
C THR A 117 -12.86 30.03 35.11
N PRO A 118 -12.21 30.45 36.21
CA PRO A 118 -11.83 29.52 37.28
C PRO A 118 -13.03 28.85 37.93
N ASP A 119 -12.86 27.59 38.35
CA ASP A 119 -13.84 26.86 39.14
C ASP A 119 -14.04 27.53 40.51
N ALA A 120 -15.20 27.32 41.10
CA ALA A 120 -15.56 27.92 42.38
C ALA A 120 -14.60 27.50 43.52
N THR A 121 -14.01 26.31 43.41
CA THR A 121 -13.06 25.74 44.40
C THR A 121 -11.59 25.94 44.03
N SER A 122 -11.32 26.54 42.88
CA SER A 122 -9.97 26.81 42.41
C SER A 122 -9.50 28.23 42.79
N PRO A 123 -8.20 28.48 42.96
CA PRO A 123 -7.67 29.83 42.98
C PRO A 123 -8.13 30.62 41.74
N LYS A 124 -8.46 31.90 41.93
CA LYS A 124 -8.88 32.76 40.81
C LYS A 124 -7.73 33.17 39.90
N ASP A 125 -6.51 33.16 40.45
CA ASP A 125 -5.28 33.55 39.76
C ASP A 125 -4.12 32.65 40.22
N ILE A 126 -3.14 32.42 39.34
CA ILE A 126 -1.84 31.91 39.73
C ILE A 126 -0.94 33.11 40.00
N ASN A 127 -0.63 33.35 41.27
CA ASN A 127 0.22 34.45 41.70
C ASN A 127 1.67 34.00 41.81
N LEU A 128 2.57 34.59 41.02
CA LEU A 128 3.97 34.21 40.91
C LEU A 128 4.88 35.39 41.12
N SER A 129 5.99 35.16 41.82
CA SER A 129 7.09 36.12 41.90
C SER A 129 7.78 36.28 40.55
N ALA A 130 8.53 37.36 40.35
CA ALA A 130 9.32 37.52 39.13
C ALA A 130 10.31 36.34 38.98
N GLY A 131 10.36 35.77 37.76
CA GLY A 131 11.18 34.60 37.48
C GLY A 131 10.75 33.88 36.21
N THR A 132 11.50 32.86 35.84
CA THR A 132 11.18 31.97 34.70
C THR A 132 10.42 30.75 35.18
N TYR A 133 9.30 30.47 34.52
CA TYR A 133 8.40 29.35 34.84
C TYR A 133 8.09 28.51 33.62
N ASP A 134 8.01 27.23 33.83
CA ASP A 134 7.42 26.27 32.87
C ASP A 134 5.95 26.12 33.21
N PHE A 135 5.09 26.54 32.27
CA PHE A 135 3.65 26.38 32.39
C PHE A 135 3.18 25.15 31.62
N ILE A 136 2.30 24.38 32.23
CA ILE A 136 1.68 23.22 31.62
C ILE A 136 0.18 23.33 31.81
N ALA A 137 -0.56 23.29 30.71
CA ALA A 137 -2.00 23.19 30.71
C ALA A 137 -2.41 21.83 30.15
N PHE A 138 -3.46 21.24 30.72
CA PHE A 138 -3.95 19.93 30.30
C PHE A 138 -5.46 19.78 30.56
N ASN A 139 -6.12 18.96 29.75
CA ASN A 139 -7.55 18.65 29.92
C ASN A 139 -7.76 17.53 30.94
N ASP A 140 -9.02 17.20 31.25
CA ASP A 140 -9.39 16.24 32.29
C ASP A 140 -9.01 14.79 31.98
N ASP A 141 -8.62 14.47 30.75
CA ASP A 141 -8.09 13.16 30.37
C ASP A 141 -6.62 12.94 30.80
N VAL A 142 -5.97 13.99 31.26
CA VAL A 142 -4.61 13.95 31.85
C VAL A 142 -4.74 14.00 33.35
N ILE A 143 -4.28 12.97 34.05
CA ILE A 143 -4.44 12.80 35.49
C ILE A 143 -3.13 13.17 36.21
N PRO A 144 -3.14 14.13 37.10
CA PRO A 144 -2.00 14.43 37.95
C PRO A 144 -1.65 13.29 38.92
N SER A 145 -0.37 12.93 38.99
CA SER A 145 0.20 12.00 39.95
C SER A 145 1.42 12.62 40.62
N GLY A 146 1.18 13.33 41.71
CA GLY A 146 2.19 14.23 42.30
C GLY A 146 2.54 15.36 41.34
N ASN A 147 3.83 15.50 41.00
CA ASN A 147 4.27 16.45 39.99
C ASN A 147 4.12 15.96 38.55
N ASP A 148 3.96 14.67 38.35
CA ASP A 148 3.86 14.06 37.05
C ASP A 148 2.42 14.12 36.51
N LEU A 149 2.29 14.02 35.19
CA LEU A 149 1.03 14.05 34.47
C LEU A 149 0.86 12.75 33.69
N THR A 150 -0.14 11.96 34.08
CA THR A 150 -0.33 10.62 33.53
C THR A 150 -1.51 10.57 32.55
N VAL A 151 -1.39 9.75 31.52
CA VAL A 151 -2.43 9.48 30.53
C VAL A 151 -2.55 7.97 30.34
N ASP A 152 -3.76 7.45 30.45
CA ASP A 152 -4.10 6.07 30.06
C ASP A 152 -4.26 5.96 28.54
N ARG A 153 -3.93 4.80 27.95
CA ARG A 153 -4.06 4.58 26.51
C ARG A 153 -5.48 4.78 25.99
N THR A 154 -6.48 4.48 26.79
CA THR A 154 -7.89 4.70 26.43
C THR A 154 -8.22 6.17 26.17
N LYS A 155 -7.36 7.08 26.64
CA LYS A 155 -7.45 8.53 26.47
C LYS A 155 -6.46 9.08 25.44
N ALA A 156 -5.73 8.25 24.71
CA ALA A 156 -4.70 8.67 23.76
C ALA A 156 -5.24 9.60 22.65
N GLU A 157 -6.49 9.40 22.24
CA GLU A 157 -7.15 10.27 21.25
C GLU A 157 -7.52 11.64 21.81
N THR A 158 -7.98 11.72 23.05
CA THR A 158 -8.65 12.91 23.59
C THR A 158 -7.81 13.70 24.58
N ALA A 159 -6.81 13.05 25.22
CA ALA A 159 -5.90 13.73 26.15
C ALA A 159 -5.08 14.81 25.45
N ARG A 160 -5.16 16.04 25.96
CA ARG A 160 -4.45 17.19 25.41
C ARG A 160 -3.62 17.87 26.49
N MET A 161 -2.42 18.29 26.08
CA MET A 161 -1.48 19.01 26.92
C MET A 161 -0.76 20.10 26.11
N GLY A 162 -0.58 21.26 26.70
CA GLY A 162 0.22 22.36 26.16
C GLY A 162 1.32 22.73 27.15
N THR A 163 2.53 22.92 26.68
CA THR A 163 3.67 23.36 27.49
C THR A 163 4.25 24.64 26.93
N THR A 164 4.61 25.57 27.79
CA THR A 164 5.29 26.82 27.41
C THR A 164 6.16 27.32 28.54
N THR A 165 7.27 27.95 28.22
CA THR A 165 8.13 28.62 29.21
C THR A 165 7.90 30.13 29.08
N ALA A 166 7.65 30.81 30.21
CA ALA A 166 7.46 32.24 30.24
C ALA A 166 8.26 32.90 31.36
N VAL A 167 8.74 34.10 31.11
CA VAL A 167 9.38 34.96 32.12
C VAL A 167 8.32 35.87 32.71
N ILE A 168 8.06 35.71 33.99
CA ILE A 168 7.19 36.59 34.76
C ILE A 168 8.03 37.73 35.29
N THR A 169 7.63 38.95 34.97
CA THR A 169 8.32 40.18 35.38
C THR A 169 7.53 40.96 36.41
N ALA A 170 8.14 41.80 37.18
CA ALA A 170 7.46 42.59 38.22
C ALA A 170 6.44 43.59 37.65
N THR A 171 6.56 43.91 36.38
CA THR A 171 5.64 44.79 35.61
C THR A 171 5.49 44.29 34.18
N PRO A 172 4.31 44.35 33.54
CA PRO A 172 3.02 44.80 34.08
C PRO A 172 2.40 43.79 35.04
N GLN A 173 1.43 44.23 35.85
CA GLN A 173 0.76 43.38 36.85
C GLN A 173 -0.06 42.24 36.25
N LYS A 174 -0.46 42.31 34.96
CA LYS A 174 -1.14 41.24 34.25
C LYS A 174 -0.32 40.83 33.04
N GLN A 175 0.07 39.54 32.99
CA GLN A 175 0.86 38.99 31.91
C GLN A 175 0.12 37.83 31.25
N LYS A 176 0.29 37.67 29.94
CA LYS A 176 -0.43 36.65 29.14
C LYS A 176 0.51 35.49 28.81
N VAL A 177 0.04 34.27 29.09
CA VAL A 177 0.68 33.02 28.69
C VAL A 177 -0.21 32.30 27.69
N ASN A 178 0.34 31.96 26.53
CA ASN A 178 -0.39 31.31 25.46
C ASN A 178 -0.02 29.83 25.39
N PHE A 179 -1.04 28.98 25.29
CA PHE A 179 -0.87 27.54 25.11
C PHE A 179 -1.30 27.09 23.72
N THR A 180 -0.50 26.22 23.13
CA THR A 180 -0.91 25.35 22.03
C THR A 180 -1.14 23.95 22.60
N MET A 181 -2.40 23.57 22.68
CA MET A 181 -2.82 22.28 23.22
C MET A 181 -2.67 21.19 22.14
N LYS A 182 -1.87 20.18 22.40
CA LYS A 182 -1.58 19.07 21.49
C LYS A 182 -2.07 17.77 22.08
N HIS A 183 -2.35 16.78 21.22
CA HIS A 183 -2.65 15.45 21.72
C HIS A 183 -1.43 14.85 22.44
N VAL A 184 -1.66 14.24 23.58
CA VAL A 184 -0.62 13.46 24.28
C VAL A 184 -0.38 12.16 23.54
N GLY A 185 -1.42 11.54 23.03
CA GLY A 185 -1.31 10.34 22.22
C GLY A 185 -0.77 10.60 20.80
N CYS A 186 -0.63 9.54 20.08
CA CYS A 186 -0.31 9.47 18.66
C CYS A 186 -1.27 8.51 17.98
N ARG A 187 -1.36 8.55 16.66
CA ARG A 187 -2.22 7.65 15.90
C ARG A 187 -1.49 7.03 14.72
N LEU A 188 -1.99 5.89 14.29
CA LEU A 188 -1.43 5.13 13.18
C LEU A 188 -2.56 4.50 12.35
N ARG A 189 -2.39 4.45 11.04
CA ARG A 189 -3.20 3.63 10.13
C ARG A 189 -2.33 2.99 9.05
N THR A 190 -2.90 2.01 8.34
CA THR A 190 -2.22 1.31 7.25
C THR A 190 -2.69 1.79 5.88
N GLN A 191 -1.80 1.67 4.90
CA GLN A 191 -2.10 1.77 3.48
C GLN A 191 -1.49 0.56 2.77
N PHE A 192 -2.33 -0.23 2.12
CA PHE A 192 -1.89 -1.27 1.20
C PHE A 192 -1.68 -0.66 -0.18
N VAL A 193 -0.59 -1.05 -0.84
CA VAL A 193 -0.30 -0.68 -2.22
C VAL A 193 0.02 -1.94 -3.01
N CYS A 194 -0.55 -2.05 -4.19
CA CYS A 194 -0.51 -3.26 -4.99
C CYS A 194 -0.38 -2.94 -6.48
N GLN A 195 0.20 -3.86 -7.23
CA GLN A 195 0.30 -3.78 -8.69
C GLN A 195 -1.01 -4.15 -9.39
N LYS A 196 -1.91 -4.81 -8.69
CA LYS A 196 -3.23 -5.20 -9.17
C LYS A 196 -4.31 -4.69 -8.23
N ASP A 197 -5.53 -4.55 -8.72
CA ASP A 197 -6.65 -4.10 -7.92
C ASP A 197 -6.85 -4.97 -6.67
N ILE A 198 -7.32 -4.33 -5.61
CA ILE A 198 -7.75 -4.98 -4.38
C ILE A 198 -9.28 -5.07 -4.47
N PRO A 199 -9.83 -6.24 -4.80
CA PRO A 199 -11.22 -6.36 -5.26
C PRO A 199 -12.26 -6.17 -4.16
N GLU A 200 -11.88 -6.37 -2.91
CA GLU A 200 -12.76 -6.30 -1.75
C GLU A 200 -12.05 -5.71 -0.53
N ASN A 201 -12.80 -5.50 0.54
CA ASN A 201 -12.23 -4.99 1.78
C ASN A 201 -11.22 -5.98 2.37
N ILE A 202 -10.08 -5.45 2.81
CA ILE A 202 -9.10 -6.17 3.61
C ILE A 202 -9.42 -5.91 5.07
N THR A 203 -9.59 -6.98 5.84
CA THR A 203 -9.72 -6.92 7.30
C THR A 203 -8.50 -7.53 7.96
N ALA A 204 -7.93 -6.81 8.90
CA ALA A 204 -6.80 -7.27 9.69
C ALA A 204 -6.99 -6.90 11.16
N LYS A 205 -6.14 -7.45 12.02
CA LYS A 205 -6.07 -7.12 13.45
C LYS A 205 -4.70 -6.57 13.79
N PHE A 206 -4.71 -5.42 14.42
CA PHE A 206 -3.55 -4.93 15.14
C PHE A 206 -3.44 -5.63 16.49
N GLU A 207 -2.28 -6.17 16.77
CA GLU A 207 -1.99 -6.90 18.00
C GLU A 207 -0.58 -6.59 18.48
N ALA A 208 -0.34 -6.78 19.77
CA ALA A 208 1.01 -6.79 20.30
C ALA A 208 1.79 -8.04 19.86
N THR A 209 3.09 -7.91 19.63
CA THR A 209 3.96 -9.06 19.29
C THR A 209 4.17 -10.00 20.47
N ALA A 210 4.01 -9.50 21.70
CA ALA A 210 4.09 -10.25 22.95
C ALA A 210 3.20 -9.61 24.01
N ALA A 211 2.99 -10.30 25.12
CA ALA A 211 2.28 -9.75 26.27
C ALA A 211 3.06 -8.57 26.89
N ASN A 212 2.33 -7.56 27.32
CA ASN A 212 2.85 -6.42 28.09
C ASN A 212 4.04 -5.66 27.44
N VAL A 213 4.01 -5.49 26.13
CA VAL A 213 5.05 -4.74 25.38
C VAL A 213 4.57 -3.40 24.84
N ILE A 214 3.28 -3.09 24.97
CA ILE A 214 2.68 -1.85 24.48
C ILE A 214 2.40 -0.92 25.66
N PRO A 215 2.76 0.38 25.59
CA PRO A 215 2.39 1.36 26.60
C PRO A 215 0.90 1.41 26.85
N THR A 216 0.48 1.17 28.10
CA THR A 216 -0.90 1.35 28.57
C THR A 216 -1.07 2.63 29.34
N THR A 217 0.00 3.14 29.96
CA THR A 217 0.02 4.42 30.63
C THR A 217 1.32 5.15 30.32
N THR A 218 1.24 6.45 30.13
CA THR A 218 2.43 7.31 30.02
C THR A 218 2.39 8.41 31.06
N ALA A 219 3.57 8.81 31.58
CA ALA A 219 3.73 9.91 32.49
C ALA A 219 4.67 10.96 31.85
N TYR A 220 4.23 12.21 31.80
CA TYR A 220 5.06 13.35 31.48
C TYR A 220 5.67 13.90 32.75
N HIS A 221 6.99 14.07 32.77
CA HIS A 221 7.75 14.60 33.89
C HIS A 221 8.12 16.07 33.65
N PRO A 222 7.49 17.03 34.35
CA PRO A 222 7.75 18.46 34.13
C PRO A 222 9.22 18.87 34.31
N ALA A 223 9.92 18.22 35.23
CA ALA A 223 11.32 18.53 35.51
C ALA A 223 12.27 18.16 34.36
N THR A 224 12.02 17.03 33.70
CA THR A 224 12.86 16.52 32.61
C THR A 224 12.28 16.83 31.23
N LYS A 225 11.02 17.27 31.17
CA LYS A 225 10.23 17.50 29.95
C LYS A 225 10.15 16.26 29.04
N ALA A 226 10.15 15.07 29.64
CA ALA A 226 10.17 13.78 28.96
C ALA A 226 8.99 12.90 29.36
N TYR A 227 8.67 11.96 28.48
CA TYR A 227 7.70 10.90 28.77
C TYR A 227 8.39 9.62 29.23
N THR A 228 7.79 8.96 30.20
CA THR A 228 8.06 7.55 30.53
C THR A 228 6.78 6.75 30.40
N SER A 229 6.89 5.47 30.04
CA SER A 229 5.71 4.65 29.82
C SER A 229 5.76 3.36 30.63
N THR A 230 4.58 2.93 31.08
CA THR A 230 4.37 1.60 31.67
C THR A 230 3.65 0.75 30.63
N ASN A 231 4.24 -0.40 30.30
CA ASN A 231 3.67 -1.33 29.35
C ASN A 231 2.64 -2.25 30.03
N GLY A 232 1.66 -2.68 29.25
CA GLY A 232 0.62 -3.60 29.67
C GLY A 232 0.01 -4.36 28.51
N ALA A 233 -1.11 -5.03 28.76
CA ALA A 233 -1.82 -5.80 27.76
C ALA A 233 -2.47 -4.88 26.71
N MET A 234 -2.41 -5.32 25.46
CA MET A 234 -3.15 -4.71 24.35
C MET A 234 -4.25 -5.65 23.91
N THR A 235 -5.48 -5.16 23.85
CA THR A 235 -6.58 -5.84 23.17
C THR A 235 -6.40 -5.67 21.66
N ALA A 236 -6.60 -6.75 20.91
CA ALA A 236 -6.55 -6.70 19.45
C ALA A 236 -7.61 -5.73 18.89
N GLU A 237 -7.22 -4.89 17.96
CA GLU A 237 -8.08 -3.90 17.31
C GLU A 237 -8.26 -4.26 15.84
N ASN A 238 -9.49 -4.13 15.32
CA ASN A 238 -9.75 -4.35 13.91
C ASN A 238 -9.23 -3.17 13.09
N SER A 239 -8.59 -3.46 11.96
CA SER A 239 -8.15 -2.49 10.96
C SER A 239 -8.76 -2.87 9.62
N ASN A 240 -9.68 -2.04 9.13
CA ASN A 240 -10.39 -2.26 7.89
C ASN A 240 -9.86 -1.31 6.82
N SER A 241 -9.58 -1.86 5.66
CA SER A 241 -9.18 -1.09 4.48
C SER A 241 -10.15 -1.40 3.34
N PRO A 242 -10.68 -0.39 2.63
CA PRO A 242 -11.66 -0.61 1.57
C PRO A 242 -11.04 -1.32 0.38
N ALA A 243 -11.87 -1.80 -0.56
CA ALA A 243 -11.41 -2.16 -1.89
C ALA A 243 -10.64 -0.98 -2.50
N SER A 244 -9.64 -1.27 -3.33
CA SER A 244 -8.92 -0.19 -4.00
C SER A 244 -9.84 0.55 -4.96
N THR A 245 -9.78 1.87 -4.92
CA THR A 245 -10.28 2.68 -6.02
C THR A 245 -9.23 2.67 -7.13
N GLU A 246 -9.64 2.52 -8.37
CA GLU A 246 -8.76 2.77 -9.50
C GLU A 246 -8.26 4.21 -9.38
N THR A 247 -7.00 4.38 -9.06
CA THR A 247 -6.36 5.66 -9.30
C THR A 247 -6.33 5.82 -10.80
N SER A 248 -6.87 6.90 -11.32
CA SER A 248 -7.05 7.21 -12.73
C SER A 248 -5.95 6.61 -13.60
N TYR A 249 -6.29 5.59 -14.36
CA TYR A 249 -5.43 4.98 -15.34
C TYR A 249 -5.16 5.99 -16.45
N THR A 250 -4.07 6.69 -16.36
CA THR A 250 -3.61 7.51 -17.46
C THR A 250 -2.64 6.70 -18.31
N ALA A 251 -2.57 7.00 -19.61
CA ALA A 251 -1.65 6.33 -20.52
C ALA A 251 -0.18 6.42 -20.05
N SER A 252 0.17 7.39 -19.22
CA SER A 252 1.49 7.55 -18.61
C SER A 252 1.73 6.66 -17.39
N ASN A 253 0.67 6.14 -16.77
CA ASN A 253 0.78 5.28 -15.57
C ASN A 253 0.75 3.79 -15.91
N TRP A 254 0.73 3.47 -17.18
CA TRP A 254 0.67 2.10 -17.65
C TRP A 254 1.98 1.37 -17.38
N GLY A 255 1.86 0.22 -16.73
CA GLY A 255 3.01 -0.57 -16.32
C GLY A 255 3.77 0.01 -15.13
N GLN A 256 3.21 1.01 -14.43
CA GLN A 256 3.80 1.50 -13.21
C GLN A 256 3.45 0.60 -12.04
N ASP A 257 4.47 0.34 -11.25
CA ASP A 257 4.35 -0.42 -10.02
C ASP A 257 3.39 0.24 -9.03
N TYR A 258 2.56 -0.57 -8.38
CA TYR A 258 1.80 -0.16 -7.20
C TYR A 258 0.80 0.98 -7.43
N ALA A 259 0.08 0.94 -8.55
CA ALA A 259 -0.95 1.92 -8.90
C ALA A 259 -2.22 1.85 -8.03
N TYR A 260 -2.49 0.69 -7.43
CA TYR A 260 -3.69 0.46 -6.63
C TYR A 260 -3.39 0.65 -5.16
N THR A 261 -4.18 1.48 -4.50
CA THR A 261 -4.02 1.79 -3.09
C THR A 261 -5.30 1.57 -2.32
N SER A 262 -5.16 1.08 -1.09
CA SER A 262 -6.24 0.91 -0.12
C SER A 262 -5.78 1.44 1.22
N THR A 263 -6.35 2.56 1.65
CA THR A 263 -5.97 3.21 2.91
C THR A 263 -7.05 2.95 3.95
N SER A 264 -6.67 2.46 5.13
CA SER A 264 -7.59 2.29 6.24
C SER A 264 -8.21 3.62 6.64
N SER A 265 -9.53 3.65 6.82
CA SER A 265 -10.24 4.75 7.47
C SER A 265 -10.02 4.76 8.98
N ASP A 266 -9.66 3.62 9.55
CA ASP A 266 -9.53 3.43 10.98
C ASP A 266 -8.16 3.90 11.45
N TYR A 267 -8.16 4.80 12.44
CA TYR A 267 -6.97 5.15 13.18
C TYR A 267 -6.90 4.35 14.47
N HIS A 268 -5.70 3.88 14.77
CA HIS A 268 -5.37 3.22 16.04
C HIS A 268 -4.57 4.18 16.89
N TYR A 269 -5.00 4.38 18.13
CA TYR A 269 -4.40 5.37 19.03
C TYR A 269 -3.45 4.70 20.02
N PHE A 270 -2.28 5.29 20.15
CA PHE A 270 -1.20 4.82 20.99
C PHE A 270 -0.65 5.95 21.86
N LEU A 271 0.15 5.59 22.85
CA LEU A 271 0.87 6.55 23.66
C LEU A 271 2.29 6.80 23.10
N PRO A 272 2.91 7.94 23.42
CA PRO A 272 4.32 8.18 23.10
C PRO A 272 5.21 7.02 23.57
N THR A 273 6.33 6.81 22.88
CA THR A 273 7.28 5.71 23.09
C THR A 273 6.82 4.33 22.59
N THR A 274 5.60 4.21 22.06
CA THR A 274 5.18 2.95 21.41
C THR A 274 6.10 2.66 20.23
N GLU A 275 6.62 1.43 20.18
CA GLU A 275 7.52 0.97 19.14
C GLU A 275 6.76 0.17 18.08
N GLY A 276 6.96 0.49 16.79
CA GLY A 276 6.38 -0.27 15.69
C GLY A 276 6.85 -1.72 15.64
N SER A 277 8.03 -2.01 16.18
CA SER A 277 8.58 -3.35 16.35
C SER A 277 7.78 -4.24 17.31
N LYS A 278 6.94 -3.65 18.14
CA LYS A 278 6.09 -4.37 19.11
C LYS A 278 4.66 -4.55 18.61
N LEU A 279 4.35 -4.09 17.41
CA LEU A 279 3.05 -4.22 16.76
C LEU A 279 3.12 -5.20 15.60
N LYS A 280 2.15 -6.07 15.48
CA LYS A 280 1.94 -6.99 14.37
C LYS A 280 0.56 -6.76 13.74
N LEU A 281 0.43 -7.18 12.48
CA LEU A 281 -0.81 -7.11 11.73
C LEU A 281 -1.17 -8.51 11.21
N THR A 282 -2.29 -9.06 11.65
CA THR A 282 -2.78 -10.38 11.24
C THR A 282 -3.99 -10.20 10.31
N PHE A 283 -3.91 -10.70 9.09
CA PHE A 283 -5.02 -10.67 8.14
C PHE A 283 -6.09 -11.68 8.53
N THR A 284 -7.35 -11.27 8.47
CA THR A 284 -8.51 -12.11 8.82
C THR A 284 -9.50 -12.26 7.67
N ALA A 285 -9.50 -11.34 6.70
CA ALA A 285 -10.30 -11.41 5.48
C ALA A 285 -9.71 -10.52 4.40
N GLY A 286 -10.09 -10.79 3.17
CA GLY A 286 -9.67 -10.10 1.96
C GLY A 286 -9.24 -11.08 0.89
N THR A 287 -9.29 -10.64 -0.36
CA THR A 287 -8.81 -11.38 -1.52
C THR A 287 -7.80 -10.53 -2.28
N LEU A 288 -6.68 -11.13 -2.63
CA LEU A 288 -5.64 -10.49 -3.42
C LEU A 288 -5.09 -11.49 -4.43
N PHE A 289 -4.84 -11.07 -5.66
CA PHE A 289 -4.38 -11.97 -6.74
C PHE A 289 -5.23 -13.24 -6.87
N TRP A 290 -6.58 -13.08 -6.68
CA TRP A 290 -7.60 -14.15 -6.65
C TRP A 290 -7.46 -15.21 -5.55
N LYS A 291 -6.69 -14.92 -4.53
CA LYS A 291 -6.51 -15.81 -3.39
C LYS A 291 -6.88 -15.12 -2.09
N PRO A 292 -7.37 -15.86 -1.09
CA PRO A 292 -7.58 -15.29 0.22
C PRO A 292 -6.29 -14.69 0.78
N LEU A 293 -6.36 -13.46 1.25
CA LEU A 293 -5.27 -12.82 1.95
C LEU A 293 -5.24 -13.34 3.40
N THR A 294 -4.21 -14.08 3.71
CA THR A 294 -3.98 -14.69 5.04
C THR A 294 -2.59 -14.35 5.55
N GLY A 295 -2.30 -14.79 6.76
CA GLY A 295 -0.96 -14.62 7.34
C GLY A 295 -0.85 -13.43 8.26
N THR A 296 0.37 -13.21 8.74
CA THR A 296 0.69 -12.18 9.73
C THR A 296 1.95 -11.45 9.33
N ILE A 297 1.92 -10.13 9.37
CA ILE A 297 3.10 -9.28 9.38
C ILE A 297 3.59 -9.25 10.83
N PRO A 298 4.67 -9.95 11.18
CA PRO A 298 5.04 -10.20 12.57
C PRO A 298 5.58 -8.96 13.28
N GLN A 299 5.97 -7.96 12.50
CA GLN A 299 6.51 -6.70 12.99
C GLN A 299 6.15 -5.59 12.01
N LEU A 300 5.44 -4.57 12.50
CA LEU A 300 4.92 -3.53 11.61
C LEU A 300 6.02 -2.60 11.08
N ASN A 301 6.96 -2.20 11.93
CA ASN A 301 8.12 -1.40 11.54
C ASN A 301 9.22 -1.51 12.59
N ALA A 302 10.45 -1.81 12.15
CA ALA A 302 11.58 -2.06 13.06
C ALA A 302 12.11 -0.80 13.77
N THR A 303 11.93 0.37 13.17
CA THR A 303 12.59 1.62 13.61
C THR A 303 11.63 2.69 14.12
N LEU A 304 10.32 2.47 13.95
CA LEU A 304 9.32 3.43 14.39
C LEU A 304 9.28 3.51 15.91
N GLN A 305 9.49 4.71 16.43
CA GLN A 305 9.17 5.09 17.79
C GLN A 305 8.17 6.25 17.76
N MET A 306 6.96 6.00 18.24
CA MET A 306 5.88 6.97 18.14
C MET A 306 6.05 8.13 19.10
N GLN A 307 5.67 9.32 18.66
CA GLN A 307 5.79 10.58 19.39
C GLN A 307 4.42 11.23 19.57
N ALA A 308 4.28 12.01 20.64
CA ALA A 308 3.05 12.75 20.93
C ALA A 308 2.61 13.64 19.76
N ASN A 309 1.31 13.76 19.56
CA ASN A 309 0.65 14.56 18.51
C ASN A 309 1.01 14.20 17.06
N LYS A 310 1.56 13.00 16.84
CA LYS A 310 1.92 12.53 15.49
C LYS A 310 0.90 11.58 14.90
N SER A 311 0.74 11.65 13.59
CA SER A 311 -0.07 10.74 12.78
C SER A 311 0.84 9.97 11.83
N TYR A 312 0.71 8.64 11.79
CA TYR A 312 1.59 7.78 11.02
C TYR A 312 0.80 6.99 9.97
N LEU A 313 1.38 6.87 8.77
CA LEU A 313 0.91 6.00 7.72
C LEU A 313 1.96 4.92 7.44
N VAL A 314 1.59 3.66 7.68
CA VAL A 314 2.45 2.52 7.34
C VAL A 314 2.05 2.01 5.97
N LYS A 315 2.91 2.18 4.99
CA LYS A 315 2.73 1.63 3.64
C LYS A 315 3.22 0.19 3.59
N ILE A 316 2.38 -0.69 3.08
CA ILE A 316 2.64 -2.11 2.94
C ILE A 316 2.43 -2.46 1.46
N LYS A 317 3.51 -2.77 0.76
CA LYS A 317 3.45 -3.26 -0.62
C LYS A 317 3.09 -4.73 -0.62
N LEU A 318 2.03 -5.08 -1.32
CA LEU A 318 1.60 -6.47 -1.49
C LEU A 318 2.00 -6.95 -2.88
N LYS A 319 2.80 -8.00 -2.93
CA LYS A 319 3.33 -8.63 -4.15
C LYS A 319 2.80 -10.05 -4.28
N PRO A 320 2.55 -10.54 -5.50
CA PRO A 320 2.22 -11.96 -5.67
C PRO A 320 3.42 -12.84 -5.32
N ASN A 321 3.16 -13.94 -4.65
CA ASN A 321 4.15 -14.99 -4.47
C ASN A 321 4.03 -15.97 -5.64
N TYR A 322 4.80 -15.73 -6.70
CA TYR A 322 4.71 -16.49 -7.95
C TYR A 322 4.98 -17.97 -7.74
N ILE A 323 4.20 -18.79 -8.43
CA ILE A 323 4.36 -20.24 -8.46
C ILE A 323 5.04 -20.63 -9.77
N TYR A 324 6.03 -21.50 -9.67
CA TYR A 324 6.79 -22.00 -10.81
C TYR A 324 6.53 -23.49 -11.01
N LEU A 325 6.41 -23.89 -12.26
CA LEU A 325 6.44 -25.30 -12.66
C LEU A 325 7.90 -25.73 -12.77
N MET A 326 8.26 -26.79 -12.06
CA MET A 326 9.62 -27.33 -12.03
C MET A 326 9.81 -28.44 -13.07
N SER A 327 11.04 -28.71 -13.43
CA SER A 327 11.41 -29.73 -14.43
C SER A 327 10.98 -31.16 -14.05
N ASP A 328 10.70 -31.41 -12.77
CA ASP A 328 10.19 -32.68 -12.25
C ASP A 328 8.64 -32.76 -12.21
N GLY A 329 7.97 -31.69 -12.66
CA GLY A 329 6.50 -31.58 -12.68
C GLY A 329 5.88 -31.17 -11.34
N THR A 330 6.68 -30.90 -10.33
CA THR A 330 6.20 -30.26 -9.10
C THR A 330 6.05 -28.76 -9.28
N THR A 331 5.34 -28.14 -8.37
CA THR A 331 5.24 -26.67 -8.29
C THR A 331 5.86 -26.16 -6.99
N GLY A 332 6.35 -24.92 -7.01
CA GLY A 332 6.92 -24.29 -5.83
C GLY A 332 7.10 -22.80 -6.04
N HIS A 333 7.50 -22.10 -4.99
CA HIS A 333 7.76 -20.66 -5.00
C HIS A 333 9.21 -20.35 -5.40
N PHE A 334 9.52 -19.07 -5.55
CA PHE A 334 10.86 -18.62 -5.93
C PHE A 334 11.98 -19.23 -5.06
N LYS A 335 11.77 -19.30 -3.74
CA LYS A 335 12.72 -19.88 -2.78
C LYS A 335 13.08 -21.36 -3.05
N ASP A 336 12.18 -22.10 -3.71
CA ASP A 336 12.38 -23.52 -4.03
C ASP A 336 13.20 -23.70 -5.32
N THR A 337 13.31 -22.65 -6.13
CA THR A 337 14.04 -22.64 -7.39
C THR A 337 15.54 -22.47 -7.18
N THR A 338 16.33 -22.91 -8.16
CA THR A 338 17.80 -22.69 -8.19
C THR A 338 18.17 -21.20 -8.20
N PHE A 339 17.26 -20.32 -8.60
CA PHE A 339 17.44 -18.85 -8.58
C PHE A 339 17.19 -18.25 -7.20
N GLY A 340 16.31 -18.85 -6.42
CA GLY A 340 15.98 -18.43 -5.05
C GLY A 340 16.76 -19.13 -3.95
N GLY A 341 17.79 -19.93 -4.32
CA GLY A 341 18.61 -20.69 -3.37
C GLY A 341 18.13 -22.12 -3.11
N GLY A 342 17.03 -22.55 -3.73
CA GLY A 342 16.55 -23.93 -3.72
C GLY A 342 17.29 -24.82 -4.72
N THR A 343 16.77 -26.02 -4.94
CA THR A 343 17.42 -27.05 -5.77
C THR A 343 16.65 -27.40 -7.04
N LYS A 344 15.44 -26.86 -7.22
CA LYS A 344 14.56 -27.20 -8.34
C LYS A 344 14.73 -26.25 -9.51
N THR A 345 14.76 -26.81 -10.73
CA THR A 345 14.91 -26.01 -11.95
C THR A 345 13.54 -25.63 -12.49
N PRO A 346 13.19 -24.34 -12.55
CA PRO A 346 11.92 -23.90 -13.11
C PRO A 346 11.92 -24.02 -14.64
N VAL A 347 10.79 -24.41 -15.20
CA VAL A 347 10.56 -24.52 -16.65
C VAL A 347 9.38 -23.67 -17.13
N GLY A 348 8.56 -23.17 -16.21
CA GLY A 348 7.42 -22.31 -16.53
C GLY A 348 6.95 -21.54 -15.31
N VAL A 349 6.18 -20.48 -15.56
CA VAL A 349 5.39 -19.76 -14.56
C VAL A 349 3.98 -20.36 -14.55
N VAL A 350 3.49 -20.73 -13.37
CA VAL A 350 2.13 -21.23 -13.22
C VAL A 350 1.18 -20.05 -13.39
N ALA A 351 0.36 -20.12 -14.43
CA ALA A 351 -0.62 -19.08 -14.75
C ALA A 351 -1.94 -19.28 -14.00
N ASP A 352 -2.34 -20.54 -13.83
CA ASP A 352 -3.49 -20.94 -13.01
C ASP A 352 -3.22 -22.28 -12.33
N PRO A 353 -3.08 -22.29 -11.00
CA PRO A 353 -2.83 -23.53 -10.25
C PRO A 353 -4.05 -24.45 -10.19
N THR A 354 -5.27 -23.93 -10.34
CA THR A 354 -6.51 -24.72 -10.32
C THR A 354 -6.70 -25.44 -11.64
N ALA A 355 -6.54 -24.73 -12.75
CA ALA A 355 -6.56 -25.31 -14.09
C ALA A 355 -5.29 -26.10 -14.42
N ARG A 356 -4.25 -26.00 -13.57
CA ARG A 356 -2.92 -26.61 -13.74
C ARG A 356 -2.29 -26.23 -15.08
N VAL A 357 -2.29 -24.93 -15.37
CA VAL A 357 -1.69 -24.36 -16.59
C VAL A 357 -0.48 -23.53 -16.24
N ALA A 358 0.59 -23.75 -16.99
CA ALA A 358 1.80 -22.95 -16.90
C ALA A 358 2.24 -22.44 -18.28
N ILE A 359 2.95 -21.32 -18.28
CA ILE A 359 3.53 -20.70 -19.47
C ILE A 359 5.05 -20.87 -19.44
N ALA A 360 5.66 -21.17 -20.59
CA ALA A 360 7.09 -21.38 -20.72
C ALA A 360 7.90 -20.12 -20.37
N LEU A 361 9.11 -20.30 -19.87
CA LEU A 361 10.00 -19.20 -19.49
C LEU A 361 10.51 -18.39 -20.69
N LYS A 362 10.49 -18.95 -21.90
CA LYS A 362 11.03 -18.31 -23.12
C LYS A 362 10.17 -18.57 -24.34
N ASP A 363 10.27 -17.68 -25.31
CA ASP A 363 9.73 -17.91 -26.66
C ASP A 363 10.50 -19.01 -27.39
N ILE A 364 9.83 -19.68 -28.31
CA ILE A 364 10.49 -20.67 -29.17
C ILE A 364 11.43 -19.95 -30.13
N GLY A 365 12.64 -20.52 -30.33
CA GLY A 365 13.61 -19.99 -31.26
C GLY A 365 14.06 -18.56 -30.96
N ASP A 366 14.06 -18.17 -29.69
CA ASP A 366 14.48 -16.85 -29.21
C ASP A 366 13.79 -15.66 -29.93
N GLY A 367 12.49 -15.82 -30.20
CA GLY A 367 11.68 -14.80 -30.86
C GLY A 367 11.58 -14.97 -32.38
N THR A 368 11.96 -16.14 -32.90
CA THR A 368 11.71 -16.52 -34.29
C THR A 368 10.21 -16.42 -34.62
N LEU A 369 9.91 -15.93 -35.83
CA LEU A 369 8.54 -15.87 -36.33
C LEU A 369 8.17 -17.16 -37.06
N TYR A 370 7.04 -17.73 -36.68
CA TYR A 370 6.48 -18.94 -37.29
C TYR A 370 5.19 -18.62 -38.02
N GLN A 371 4.91 -19.32 -39.11
CA GLN A 371 3.61 -19.29 -39.78
C GLN A 371 2.64 -20.17 -39.01
N TRP A 372 1.37 -19.72 -38.91
CA TRP A 372 0.30 -20.52 -38.32
C TRP A 372 0.04 -21.77 -39.18
N SER A 373 -0.07 -21.60 -40.50
CA SER A 373 -0.13 -22.64 -41.52
C SER A 373 0.48 -22.16 -42.81
N THR A 374 1.05 -23.05 -43.60
CA THR A 374 1.52 -22.81 -44.99
C THR A 374 0.46 -23.20 -46.02
N LEU A 375 -0.58 -23.91 -45.58
CA LEU A 375 -1.67 -24.40 -46.45
C LEU A 375 -2.68 -23.31 -46.78
N ALA A 376 -3.17 -23.32 -47.99
CA ALA A 376 -4.32 -22.49 -48.39
C ALA A 376 -5.59 -22.87 -47.60
N PRO A 377 -6.52 -21.94 -47.37
CA PRO A 377 -7.75 -22.17 -46.62
C PRO A 377 -8.57 -23.34 -47.11
N THR A 378 -8.54 -23.58 -48.41
CA THR A 378 -9.35 -24.64 -49.05
C THR A 378 -8.85 -26.07 -48.78
N VAL A 379 -7.60 -26.23 -48.29
CA VAL A 379 -6.97 -27.56 -48.09
C VAL A 379 -6.43 -27.77 -46.67
N ARG A 380 -6.38 -26.74 -45.86
CA ARG A 380 -5.94 -26.88 -44.46
C ARG A 380 -7.02 -27.51 -43.59
N GLY A 381 -6.63 -28.23 -42.56
CA GLY A 381 -7.54 -28.68 -41.51
C GLY A 381 -7.81 -27.52 -40.54
N ASP A 382 -8.96 -26.90 -40.69
CA ASP A 382 -9.40 -25.86 -39.76
C ASP A 382 -9.82 -26.42 -38.41
N ASN A 383 -9.88 -25.59 -37.36
CA ASN A 383 -10.45 -25.99 -36.09
C ASN A 383 -11.93 -26.36 -36.27
N THR A 384 -12.37 -27.41 -35.58
CA THR A 384 -13.78 -27.84 -35.63
C THR A 384 -14.75 -26.82 -35.05
N THR A 385 -14.22 -25.86 -34.26
CA THR A 385 -14.96 -24.68 -33.79
C THR A 385 -14.22 -23.43 -34.23
N THR A 386 -14.94 -22.50 -34.86
CA THR A 386 -14.47 -21.18 -35.21
C THR A 386 -15.35 -20.15 -34.54
N TYR A 387 -14.75 -19.03 -34.14
CA TYR A 387 -15.44 -17.96 -33.43
C TYR A 387 -15.74 -16.83 -34.40
N ILE A 388 -16.84 -16.12 -34.19
CA ILE A 388 -17.11 -14.90 -34.94
C ILE A 388 -16.02 -13.91 -34.64
N GLU A 389 -15.62 -13.07 -35.63
CA GLU A 389 -14.66 -11.99 -35.41
C GLU A 389 -15.24 -10.91 -34.49
N ASN A 390 -15.55 -11.37 -33.31
CA ASN A 390 -16.01 -10.59 -32.19
C ASN A 390 -15.20 -11.07 -31.00
N TRP A 391 -14.48 -10.13 -30.42
CA TRP A 391 -13.61 -10.43 -29.30
C TRP A 391 -14.30 -11.10 -28.11
N HIS A 392 -15.60 -10.90 -27.92
CA HIS A 392 -16.36 -11.59 -26.88
C HIS A 392 -16.45 -13.10 -27.13
N ASP A 393 -16.62 -13.50 -28.37
CA ASP A 393 -16.78 -14.92 -28.69
C ASP A 393 -15.45 -15.67 -28.65
N GLU A 394 -14.34 -14.99 -29.00
CA GLU A 394 -13.00 -15.59 -28.96
C GLU A 394 -12.54 -15.90 -27.52
N TYR A 395 -13.06 -15.19 -26.51
CA TYR A 395 -12.76 -15.49 -25.10
C TYR A 395 -13.28 -16.84 -24.64
N ALA A 396 -14.25 -17.40 -25.32
CA ALA A 396 -14.75 -18.75 -25.04
C ALA A 396 -13.74 -19.83 -25.42
N ASP A 397 -12.70 -19.48 -26.21
CA ASP A 397 -11.73 -20.48 -26.70
C ASP A 397 -10.68 -20.84 -25.65
N MET A 398 -10.96 -21.85 -24.86
CA MET A 398 -10.08 -22.47 -23.89
C MET A 398 -9.45 -23.78 -24.36
N ASP A 399 -9.52 -24.06 -25.67
CA ASP A 399 -9.26 -25.38 -26.27
C ASP A 399 -7.89 -25.44 -27.00
N GLY A 400 -6.90 -24.62 -26.63
CA GLY A 400 -5.62 -24.60 -27.30
C GLY A 400 -4.92 -25.96 -27.38
N TYR A 401 -5.03 -26.76 -26.34
CA TYR A 401 -4.51 -28.13 -26.35
C TYR A 401 -5.19 -29.00 -27.42
N LYS A 402 -6.51 -28.97 -27.51
CA LYS A 402 -7.33 -29.67 -28.50
C LYS A 402 -6.93 -29.29 -29.93
N TRP A 403 -6.82 -27.98 -30.21
CA TRP A 403 -6.42 -27.51 -31.54
C TRP A 403 -4.99 -27.90 -31.91
N THR A 404 -4.15 -28.16 -30.93
CA THR A 404 -2.75 -28.55 -31.16
C THR A 404 -2.57 -30.06 -31.32
N TRP A 405 -3.21 -30.85 -30.46
CA TRP A 405 -2.87 -32.25 -30.27
C TRP A 405 -3.98 -33.28 -30.58
N GLU A 406 -5.22 -32.86 -30.69
CA GLU A 406 -6.32 -33.81 -30.84
C GLU A 406 -6.80 -33.89 -32.30
N PRO A 407 -6.96 -35.11 -32.88
CA PRO A 407 -7.53 -35.26 -34.21
C PRO A 407 -8.94 -34.68 -34.32
N ALA A 408 -9.74 -34.80 -33.24
CA ALA A 408 -11.06 -34.22 -33.14
C ALA A 408 -11.08 -32.69 -33.12
N GLY A 409 -9.93 -32.06 -32.95
CA GLY A 409 -9.77 -30.60 -32.99
C GLY A 409 -9.79 -30.02 -34.41
N THR A 410 -9.61 -30.82 -35.44
CA THR A 410 -9.53 -30.36 -36.84
C THR A 410 -10.57 -30.99 -37.72
N THR A 411 -11.02 -30.25 -38.72
CA THR A 411 -12.08 -30.68 -39.66
C THR A 411 -11.70 -31.90 -40.49
N ASN A 412 -10.42 -32.14 -40.69
CA ASN A 412 -9.87 -33.27 -41.46
C ASN A 412 -9.13 -34.32 -40.60
N GLY A 413 -9.19 -34.23 -39.28
CA GLY A 413 -8.53 -35.16 -38.35
C GLY A 413 -7.00 -34.99 -38.22
N THR A 414 -6.41 -33.92 -38.75
CA THR A 414 -4.96 -33.68 -38.69
C THR A 414 -4.54 -33.25 -37.28
N ILE A 415 -3.53 -33.90 -36.71
CA ILE A 415 -2.87 -33.43 -35.52
C ILE A 415 -1.82 -32.39 -35.94
N LYS A 416 -2.13 -31.12 -35.76
CA LYS A 416 -1.30 -30.01 -36.26
C LYS A 416 0.14 -30.03 -35.70
N ALA A 417 0.32 -30.43 -34.44
CA ALA A 417 1.64 -30.54 -33.83
C ALA A 417 2.56 -31.61 -34.49
N ASN A 418 2.04 -32.50 -35.30
CA ASN A 418 2.82 -33.50 -36.01
C ASN A 418 3.22 -33.05 -37.44
N GLN A 419 2.80 -31.87 -37.88
CA GLN A 419 2.92 -31.40 -39.26
C GLN A 419 3.87 -30.23 -39.37
N GLN A 420 5.16 -30.52 -39.52
CA GLN A 420 6.22 -29.48 -39.53
C GLN A 420 6.07 -28.50 -40.72
N THR A 421 5.76 -29.04 -41.89
CA THR A 421 5.65 -28.22 -43.12
C THR A 421 4.36 -27.43 -43.14
N ASP A 422 3.25 -28.09 -42.80
CA ASP A 422 1.90 -27.55 -42.99
C ASP A 422 1.45 -26.61 -41.87
N TYR A 423 1.94 -26.88 -40.64
CA TYR A 423 1.60 -26.12 -39.42
C TYR A 423 2.86 -25.81 -38.57
N PRO A 424 3.79 -24.98 -39.08
CA PRO A 424 5.09 -24.75 -38.43
C PRO A 424 4.96 -24.29 -36.99
N ALA A 425 4.00 -23.42 -36.67
CA ALA A 425 3.78 -22.91 -35.32
C ALA A 425 3.39 -24.03 -34.34
N PHE A 426 2.45 -24.90 -34.75
CA PHE A 426 1.97 -26.01 -33.94
C PHE A 426 3.05 -27.09 -33.77
N TYR A 427 3.79 -27.38 -34.84
CA TYR A 427 4.92 -28.30 -34.75
C TYR A 427 5.99 -27.80 -33.78
N ALA A 428 6.37 -26.53 -33.91
CA ALA A 428 7.38 -25.92 -33.05
C ALA A 428 6.98 -25.96 -31.56
N VAL A 429 5.71 -25.65 -31.24
CA VAL A 429 5.24 -25.71 -29.86
C VAL A 429 5.14 -27.13 -29.34
N GLY A 430 4.70 -28.07 -30.18
CA GLY A 430 4.59 -29.49 -29.81
C GLY A 430 5.94 -30.16 -29.54
N HIS A 431 7.00 -29.64 -30.15
CA HIS A 431 8.39 -30.11 -30.00
C HIS A 431 9.26 -29.16 -29.16
N TYR A 432 8.62 -28.28 -28.39
CA TYR A 432 9.33 -27.34 -27.52
C TYR A 432 10.16 -28.08 -26.45
N ASN A 433 11.42 -27.69 -26.35
CA ASN A 433 12.33 -28.15 -25.31
C ASN A 433 12.65 -26.95 -24.38
N PRO A 434 12.36 -27.06 -23.08
CA PRO A 434 12.67 -25.98 -22.14
C PRO A 434 14.18 -25.76 -21.87
N GLY A 435 15.04 -26.57 -22.52
CA GLY A 435 16.51 -26.48 -22.36
C GLY A 435 17.04 -27.22 -21.15
N VAL A 436 16.19 -27.94 -20.43
CA VAL A 436 16.54 -28.77 -19.29
C VAL A 436 15.84 -30.11 -19.38
N ALA A 437 16.40 -31.15 -18.80
CA ALA A 437 15.76 -32.47 -18.76
C ALA A 437 14.47 -32.39 -17.90
N VAL A 438 13.39 -32.89 -18.44
CA VAL A 438 12.12 -33.02 -17.71
C VAL A 438 11.93 -34.40 -17.18
N SER A 439 11.34 -34.55 -16.01
CA SER A 439 11.14 -35.82 -15.32
C SER A 439 9.85 -35.84 -14.50
N GLY A 440 9.65 -36.87 -13.72
CA GLY A 440 8.48 -36.98 -12.82
C GLY A 440 7.16 -36.86 -13.56
N THR A 441 6.22 -36.10 -13.02
CA THR A 441 4.88 -35.92 -13.59
C THR A 441 4.87 -35.07 -14.86
N LEU A 442 5.96 -34.36 -15.17
CA LEU A 442 6.10 -33.57 -16.38
C LEU A 442 6.57 -34.41 -17.58
N ALA A 443 7.18 -35.57 -17.33
CA ALA A 443 7.61 -36.47 -18.39
C ALA A 443 6.42 -36.89 -19.27
N GLY A 444 6.58 -36.70 -20.60
CA GLY A 444 5.52 -37.02 -21.58
C GLY A 444 4.38 -36.02 -21.67
N LYS A 445 4.35 -34.97 -20.85
CA LYS A 445 3.41 -33.86 -21.01
C LYS A 445 3.74 -33.07 -22.27
N LYS A 446 2.71 -32.53 -22.90
CA LYS A 446 2.82 -31.88 -24.21
C LYS A 446 2.58 -30.37 -24.10
N TRP A 447 3.51 -29.62 -24.65
CA TRP A 447 3.33 -28.18 -24.83
C TRP A 447 2.37 -27.91 -26.00
N TYR A 448 1.62 -26.82 -25.94
CA TYR A 448 0.61 -26.50 -26.93
C TYR A 448 0.52 -24.98 -27.19
N LEU A 449 -0.05 -24.63 -28.32
CA LEU A 449 -0.36 -23.27 -28.70
C LEU A 449 -1.69 -22.87 -28.05
N ALA A 450 -1.64 -21.89 -27.16
CA ALA A 450 -2.81 -21.48 -26.39
C ALA A 450 -3.92 -20.89 -27.27
N GLY A 451 -5.17 -21.11 -26.87
CA GLY A 451 -6.33 -20.40 -27.40
C GLY A 451 -6.38 -18.97 -26.90
N PHE A 452 -7.18 -18.13 -27.56
CA PHE A 452 -7.33 -16.74 -27.18
C PHE A 452 -7.90 -16.57 -25.78
N GLY A 453 -8.90 -17.39 -25.41
CA GLY A 453 -9.48 -17.37 -24.08
C GLY A 453 -8.47 -17.74 -22.99
N GLU A 454 -7.62 -18.74 -23.25
CA GLU A 454 -6.55 -19.14 -22.33
C GLU A 454 -5.54 -17.99 -22.15
N TRP A 455 -5.15 -17.36 -23.25
CA TRP A 455 -4.24 -16.22 -23.19
C TRP A 455 -4.85 -15.06 -22.38
N ALA A 456 -6.09 -14.71 -22.68
CA ALA A 456 -6.80 -13.63 -22.02
C ALA A 456 -7.02 -13.91 -20.52
N THR A 457 -7.47 -15.10 -20.18
CA THR A 457 -7.76 -15.47 -18.80
C THR A 457 -6.49 -15.61 -17.96
N TYR A 458 -5.50 -16.33 -18.47
CA TYR A 458 -4.33 -16.67 -17.68
C TYR A 458 -3.28 -15.56 -17.67
N ILE A 459 -3.10 -14.85 -18.77
CA ILE A 459 -2.06 -13.84 -18.88
C ILE A 459 -2.61 -12.44 -18.60
N TYR A 460 -3.59 -11.99 -19.36
CA TYR A 460 -4.09 -10.63 -19.19
C TYR A 460 -4.78 -10.44 -17.84
N GLN A 461 -5.62 -11.34 -17.45
CA GLN A 461 -6.37 -11.27 -16.21
C GLN A 461 -5.57 -11.88 -15.05
N GLY A 462 -4.93 -13.04 -15.25
CA GLY A 462 -4.15 -13.75 -14.26
C GLY A 462 -2.88 -13.03 -13.85
N LEU A 463 -1.95 -12.93 -14.75
CA LEU A 463 -0.61 -12.40 -14.54
C LEU A 463 -0.42 -10.98 -15.11
N GLY A 464 -1.52 -10.33 -15.49
CA GLY A 464 -1.55 -8.96 -15.97
C GLY A 464 -2.16 -8.00 -14.94
N PHE A 465 -2.37 -6.76 -15.38
CA PHE A 465 -2.98 -5.71 -14.55
C PHE A 465 -4.48 -5.60 -14.69
N THR A 466 -5.05 -6.20 -15.71
CA THR A 466 -6.44 -5.92 -15.99
C THR A 466 -7.34 -6.50 -14.92
N LYS A 467 -8.23 -5.67 -14.43
CA LYS A 467 -9.33 -6.04 -13.55
C LYS A 467 -10.45 -6.72 -14.33
N ASN A 468 -10.64 -6.26 -15.56
CA ASN A 468 -11.73 -6.68 -16.41
C ASN A 468 -11.18 -7.14 -17.76
N ILE A 469 -11.63 -8.29 -18.22
CA ILE A 469 -11.24 -8.83 -19.52
C ILE A 469 -11.52 -7.86 -20.67
N ASN A 470 -12.54 -7.03 -20.53
CA ASN A 470 -12.86 -5.98 -21.51
C ASN A 470 -11.74 -4.95 -21.64
N ASP A 471 -11.02 -4.66 -20.56
CA ASP A 471 -9.91 -3.70 -20.57
C ASP A 471 -8.71 -4.27 -21.32
N ALA A 472 -8.53 -5.59 -21.29
CA ALA A 472 -7.48 -6.28 -22.04
C ALA A 472 -7.57 -6.03 -23.55
N ILE A 473 -8.79 -5.81 -24.06
CA ILE A 473 -9.08 -5.66 -25.48
C ILE A 473 -8.63 -4.32 -26.01
N TYR A 474 -8.75 -3.30 -25.21
CA TYR A 474 -8.37 -1.94 -25.58
C TYR A 474 -6.90 -1.61 -25.28
N GLY A 475 -6.07 -2.63 -25.03
CA GLY A 475 -4.65 -2.47 -24.79
C GLY A 475 -4.31 -2.01 -23.39
N HIS A 476 -5.20 -2.18 -22.43
CA HIS A 476 -4.99 -1.82 -21.03
C HIS A 476 -4.45 -2.97 -20.16
N SER A 477 -4.09 -4.09 -20.75
CA SER A 477 -3.52 -5.22 -20.02
C SER A 477 -2.01 -5.25 -20.14
N TYR A 478 -1.37 -5.22 -19.00
CA TYR A 478 0.07 -5.36 -18.90
C TYR A 478 0.39 -6.67 -18.21
N GLY A 479 1.31 -7.40 -18.79
CA GLY A 479 1.81 -8.60 -18.18
C GLY A 479 2.93 -8.35 -17.20
N ILE A 480 2.89 -7.26 -16.48
CA ILE A 480 3.99 -6.91 -15.59
C ILE A 480 4.22 -7.96 -14.53
N LEU A 481 3.15 -8.59 -14.03
CA LEU A 481 3.29 -9.69 -13.08
C LEU A 481 3.98 -10.90 -13.72
N LEU A 482 3.64 -11.21 -14.98
CA LEU A 482 4.33 -12.26 -15.73
C LEU A 482 5.79 -11.91 -15.97
N ASP A 483 6.07 -10.67 -16.38
CA ASP A 483 7.43 -10.23 -16.65
C ASP A 483 8.31 -10.28 -15.38
N GLU A 484 7.75 -9.88 -14.27
CA GLU A 484 8.42 -9.97 -12.98
C GLU A 484 8.69 -11.44 -12.60
N ALA A 485 7.67 -12.30 -12.75
CA ALA A 485 7.81 -13.73 -12.50
C ALA A 485 8.88 -14.37 -13.38
N LEU A 486 8.89 -14.06 -14.70
CA LEU A 486 9.87 -14.55 -15.65
C LEU A 486 11.27 -14.06 -15.31
N THR A 487 11.45 -12.77 -15.05
CA THR A 487 12.75 -12.16 -14.76
C THR A 487 13.38 -12.74 -13.51
N LYS A 488 12.60 -13.00 -12.47
CA LYS A 488 13.09 -13.64 -11.22
C LYS A 488 13.81 -14.97 -11.45
N VAL A 489 13.41 -15.74 -12.44
CA VAL A 489 13.98 -17.06 -12.74
C VAL A 489 14.75 -17.11 -14.07
N GLY A 490 15.27 -15.98 -14.53
CA GLY A 490 16.08 -15.91 -15.75
C GLY A 490 15.30 -16.23 -17.03
N GLY A 491 13.99 -16.12 -16.99
CA GLY A 491 13.11 -16.19 -18.14
C GLY A 491 13.22 -14.94 -19.01
N LYS A 492 12.64 -14.99 -20.20
CA LYS A 492 12.57 -13.86 -21.13
C LYS A 492 11.18 -13.26 -21.09
N VAL A 493 11.10 -11.97 -20.81
CA VAL A 493 9.85 -11.22 -20.86
C VAL A 493 9.23 -11.29 -22.24
N LEU A 494 7.92 -11.07 -22.34
CA LEU A 494 7.26 -11.00 -23.63
C LEU A 494 7.78 -9.77 -24.42
N ASP A 495 7.99 -9.92 -25.73
CA ASP A 495 8.47 -8.80 -26.53
C ASP A 495 7.35 -7.78 -26.76
N THR A 496 7.60 -6.58 -26.27
CA THR A 496 6.65 -5.45 -26.30
C THR A 496 6.90 -4.48 -27.43
N THR A 497 7.94 -4.69 -28.24
CA THR A 497 8.26 -3.75 -29.31
C THR A 497 7.17 -3.78 -30.37
N ASN A 498 6.49 -2.63 -30.51
CA ASN A 498 5.40 -2.41 -31.45
C ASN A 498 5.93 -2.30 -32.89
N THR A 499 6.23 -3.43 -33.51
CA THR A 499 6.50 -3.50 -34.94
C THR A 499 5.61 -4.56 -35.55
N TRP A 500 4.99 -4.23 -36.67
CA TRP A 500 4.26 -5.17 -37.51
C TRP A 500 5.10 -6.43 -37.71
N GLY A 501 4.52 -7.60 -37.33
CA GLY A 501 5.22 -8.88 -37.37
C GLY A 501 5.74 -9.43 -36.04
N LYS A 502 5.63 -8.69 -34.93
CA LYS A 502 6.06 -9.17 -33.58
C LYS A 502 4.87 -9.57 -32.70
N ARG A 503 3.92 -10.31 -33.27
CA ARG A 503 2.72 -10.81 -32.57
C ARG A 503 2.99 -12.17 -31.97
N TYR A 504 2.22 -12.50 -30.94
CA TYR A 504 2.12 -13.86 -30.47
C TYR A 504 0.99 -14.59 -31.21
N LEU A 505 1.28 -15.75 -31.75
CA LEU A 505 0.28 -16.62 -32.37
C LEU A 505 -0.55 -17.31 -31.31
N MET A 506 -1.83 -17.49 -31.61
CA MET A 506 -2.78 -18.27 -30.85
C MET A 506 -3.36 -19.37 -31.74
N SER A 507 -3.87 -20.43 -31.13
CA SER A 507 -4.46 -21.53 -31.89
C SER A 507 -5.90 -21.29 -32.36
N THR A 508 -6.56 -20.26 -31.81
CA THR A 508 -7.94 -19.87 -32.14
C THR A 508 -8.08 -19.49 -33.61
N GLN A 509 -9.15 -19.91 -34.24
CA GLN A 509 -9.59 -19.43 -35.55
C GLN A 509 -10.87 -18.62 -35.42
N THR A 510 -10.92 -17.49 -36.14
CA THR A 510 -12.11 -16.66 -36.25
C THR A 510 -12.69 -16.79 -37.65
N LYS A 511 -13.98 -16.58 -37.76
CA LYS A 511 -14.70 -16.57 -39.04
C LYS A 511 -14.94 -15.12 -39.45
N VAL A 512 -14.34 -14.75 -40.60
CA VAL A 512 -14.57 -13.47 -41.24
C VAL A 512 -15.40 -13.77 -42.49
N GLY A 513 -16.66 -13.40 -42.48
CA GLY A 513 -17.58 -13.80 -43.54
C GLY A 513 -17.85 -15.30 -43.56
N SER A 514 -17.60 -15.98 -44.69
CA SER A 514 -17.78 -17.44 -44.84
C SER A 514 -16.52 -18.26 -44.55
N GLU A 515 -15.36 -17.63 -44.51
CA GLU A 515 -14.07 -18.32 -44.43
C GLU A 515 -13.48 -18.31 -43.03
N PRO A 516 -13.01 -19.47 -42.50
CA PRO A 516 -12.25 -19.53 -41.27
C PRO A 516 -10.86 -18.88 -41.49
N THR A 517 -10.51 -17.93 -40.68
CA THR A 517 -9.17 -17.34 -40.66
C THR A 517 -8.52 -17.56 -39.29
N PRO A 518 -7.22 -17.86 -39.22
CA PRO A 518 -6.52 -17.91 -37.94
C PRO A 518 -6.71 -16.59 -37.17
N SER A 519 -7.05 -16.71 -35.91
CA SER A 519 -7.09 -15.51 -35.06
C SER A 519 -5.69 -14.94 -34.97
N THR A 520 -5.52 -13.81 -35.57
CA THR A 520 -4.27 -13.11 -35.66
C THR A 520 -4.39 -11.75 -35.06
N LYS A 521 -5.25 -11.65 -34.09
CA LYS A 521 -5.42 -10.36 -33.47
C LYS A 521 -4.09 -9.87 -32.98
N ASP A 522 -3.73 -8.69 -33.45
CA ASP A 522 -2.65 -7.83 -33.00
C ASP A 522 -2.85 -7.43 -31.52
N ARG A 523 -3.47 -8.29 -30.74
CA ARG A 523 -3.63 -8.09 -29.31
C ARG A 523 -2.35 -8.50 -28.66
N GLN A 524 -1.46 -7.58 -28.90
CA GLN A 524 -0.21 -7.58 -28.22
C GLN A 524 -0.53 -7.39 -26.76
N TYR A 525 -0.05 -8.27 -26.01
CA TYR A 525 0.02 -8.29 -24.58
C TYR A 525 0.41 -6.96 -23.93
N TYR A 526 1.07 -6.09 -24.67
CA TYR A 526 1.55 -4.79 -24.23
C TYR A 526 1.11 -3.64 -25.13
N TYR A 527 0.12 -3.81 -25.95
CA TYR A 527 -0.14 -2.77 -26.93
C TYR A 527 -0.94 -1.61 -26.39
N LYS A 528 -0.33 -0.45 -26.52
CA LYS A 528 -0.89 0.86 -26.33
C LYS A 528 -1.45 1.34 -27.68
N GLY A 529 -2.74 1.15 -27.88
CA GLY A 529 -3.43 1.72 -29.05
C GLY A 529 -4.09 0.69 -29.95
N GLY A 530 -5.39 0.81 -30.06
CA GLY A 530 -6.23 -0.03 -30.89
C GLY A 530 -5.90 0.11 -32.36
N GLY A 531 -5.90 -1.01 -33.00
CA GLY A 531 -5.86 -1.17 -34.42
C GLY A 531 -6.20 -2.60 -34.72
N SER A 532 -7.48 -2.91 -34.89
CA SER A 532 -7.89 -4.13 -35.54
C SER A 532 -7.58 -4.00 -37.02
N SER A 533 -6.48 -4.53 -37.46
CA SER A 533 -6.33 -4.82 -38.88
C SER A 533 -6.67 -6.30 -39.07
N GLY A 534 -7.90 -6.58 -39.39
CA GLY A 534 -8.30 -7.82 -40.03
C GLY A 534 -7.54 -7.96 -41.35
N GLY A 535 -6.37 -8.59 -41.29
CA GLY A 535 -5.66 -8.98 -42.50
C GLY A 535 -6.20 -10.34 -42.96
N THR A 536 -6.85 -10.35 -44.06
CA THR A 536 -7.32 -11.58 -44.79
C THR A 536 -6.14 -12.32 -45.45
N THR A 537 -4.95 -12.36 -44.84
CA THR A 537 -3.80 -12.98 -45.50
C THR A 537 -3.42 -14.29 -44.82
N ASP A 538 -3.40 -15.34 -45.64
CA ASP A 538 -3.06 -16.72 -45.29
C ASP A 538 -1.65 -16.92 -44.69
N ASN A 539 -0.81 -15.89 -44.69
CA ASN A 539 0.59 -15.94 -44.29
C ASN A 539 0.86 -15.21 -42.94
N ILE A 540 0.03 -15.55 -41.95
CA ILE A 540 0.20 -14.93 -40.65
C ILE A 540 1.39 -15.55 -39.93
N THR A 541 2.34 -14.70 -39.59
CA THR A 541 3.51 -15.06 -38.80
C THR A 541 3.48 -14.41 -37.42
N GLY A 542 4.01 -15.11 -36.46
CA GLY A 542 4.16 -14.55 -35.10
C GLY A 542 5.09 -15.40 -34.24
N ARG A 543 5.37 -14.88 -33.05
CA ARG A 543 6.12 -15.58 -32.02
C ARG A 543 5.25 -16.59 -31.32
N ILE A 544 5.89 -17.51 -30.65
CA ILE A 544 5.21 -18.56 -29.89
C ILE A 544 5.72 -18.56 -28.46
N ARG A 545 4.82 -18.39 -27.51
CA ARG A 545 5.07 -18.67 -26.09
C ARG A 545 4.29 -19.95 -25.73
N PRO A 546 4.96 -21.06 -25.44
CA PRO A 546 4.30 -22.33 -25.15
C PRO A 546 3.52 -22.34 -23.84
N PHE A 547 2.38 -23.02 -23.85
CA PHE A 547 1.60 -23.37 -22.67
C PHE A 547 1.65 -24.86 -22.42
N ILE A 548 1.45 -25.26 -21.17
CA ILE A 548 1.41 -26.68 -20.79
C ILE A 548 0.36 -26.92 -19.71
N LYS A 549 -0.37 -28.04 -19.81
CA LYS A 549 -1.21 -28.59 -18.73
C LYS A 549 -0.37 -29.65 -18.01
N TYR A 550 -0.02 -29.39 -16.72
CA TYR A 550 0.92 -30.20 -15.93
C TYR A 550 0.26 -31.08 -14.86
#